data_ba22e9fc0844aa182d7c60014836d74a
#
_entry.id   ba22e9fc0844aa182d7c60014836d74a
#
_cell.length_a   1.000
_cell.length_b   1.000
_cell.length_c   1.000
_cell.angle_alpha   90.00
_cell.angle_beta   90.00
_cell.angle_gamma   90.00
#
_symmetry.space_group_name_H-M   'P 1'
#
loop_
_entity.id
_entity.type
_entity.pdbx_description
1 polymer ?
#
loop_
_entity_poly.entity_id
_entity_poly.type
_entity_poly.pdbx_seq_one_letter_code
_entity_poly.pdbx_strand_id
1 'polypeptide(L)'
;MKIAICSDIHLEFGDINLQNTENADVLILGGDICVAADVGKPDPNNIMEGARSNRITDFFKRCSFQFPHVIYIMGNHEHYHGDFATSGNKLKSMLESNMLSNVYLLDKESKKIDDVTFVGGTLWTDMNKEDPLTLFHVSRGMNDFRCVENSDRLVTRTVPIYEENPDWTEDGLNGGKHLQNEAGFYIKIGDKKKQGPSTFCPEDAVVDHRKMLGYIQTVIEGKFDQKFVVVGHHAPSKLSTHPRYKHDNLMNGAYSSSIDEYILEHPQIKLWTHGHTHEDFDYMLGTTRIVCNPRGYINYEGRADSFQLKFVEV
;
A
#
# COMPACT_ATOMS: atom_id res chain seq x y z
N MET A 1 4.27 25.06 -10.10
CA MET A 1 4.30 24.36 -8.80
C MET A 1 5.40 23.33 -8.84
N LYS A 2 6.33 23.35 -7.86
CA LYS A 2 7.40 22.35 -7.78
C LYS A 2 6.97 21.21 -6.85
N ILE A 3 7.14 19.97 -7.30
CA ILE A 3 6.68 18.76 -6.61
C ILE A 3 7.87 17.83 -6.37
N ALA A 4 8.07 17.40 -5.13
CA ALA A 4 8.98 16.33 -4.75
C ALA A 4 8.23 14.99 -4.76
N ILE A 5 8.81 13.93 -5.31
CA ILE A 5 8.15 12.63 -5.50
C ILE A 5 8.99 11.52 -4.89
N CYS A 6 8.33 10.64 -4.14
CA CYS A 6 8.85 9.33 -3.73
C CYS A 6 7.72 8.34 -3.49
N SER A 7 8.07 7.06 -3.53
CA SER A 7 7.22 5.91 -3.17
C SER A 7 8.07 4.79 -2.54
N ASP A 8 7.42 3.74 -2.10
CA ASP A 8 8.08 2.50 -1.66
C ASP A 8 9.19 2.76 -0.64
N ILE A 9 8.88 3.57 0.37
CA ILE A 9 9.82 3.96 1.43
C ILE A 9 10.05 2.82 2.40
N HIS A 10 9.01 2.02 2.67
CA HIS A 10 9.07 0.81 3.51
C HIS A 10 9.71 1.06 4.87
N LEU A 11 9.07 1.91 5.67
CA LEU A 11 9.55 2.24 7.02
C LEU A 11 9.65 1.02 7.95
N GLU A 12 8.97 -0.07 7.64
CA GLU A 12 9.10 -1.34 8.36
C GLU A 12 10.53 -1.91 8.31
N PHE A 13 11.29 -1.62 7.25
CA PHE A 13 12.67 -2.06 7.10
C PHE A 13 13.69 -1.03 7.61
N GLY A 14 13.38 0.26 7.59
CA GLY A 14 14.30 1.29 8.08
C GLY A 14 13.85 2.71 7.84
N ASP A 15 14.36 3.62 8.66
CA ASP A 15 14.04 5.05 8.59
C ASP A 15 14.71 5.75 7.39
N ILE A 16 14.21 6.93 7.08
CA ILE A 16 14.82 7.87 6.13
C ILE A 16 14.45 9.30 6.51
N ASN A 17 15.33 10.23 6.22
CA ASN A 17 15.07 11.66 6.37
C ASN A 17 15.02 12.33 5.00
N LEU A 18 13.82 12.66 4.53
CA LEU A 18 13.61 13.37 3.27
C LEU A 18 13.90 14.86 3.46
N GLN A 19 14.72 15.43 2.58
CA GLN A 19 15.11 16.84 2.63
C GLN A 19 14.52 17.61 1.44
N ASN A 20 13.87 18.73 1.71
CA ASN A 20 13.34 19.64 0.69
C ASN A 20 14.45 20.54 0.12
N THR A 21 15.41 19.96 -0.59
CA THR A 21 16.60 20.65 -1.09
C THR A 21 16.32 21.67 -2.21
N GLU A 22 15.17 21.55 -2.87
CA GLU A 22 14.79 22.41 -3.98
C GLU A 22 13.59 23.33 -3.70
N ASN A 23 13.19 23.45 -2.44
CA ASN A 23 12.02 24.23 -2.02
C ASN A 23 10.74 23.84 -2.78
N ALA A 24 10.45 22.54 -2.83
CA ALA A 24 9.22 22.05 -3.41
C ALA A 24 8.00 22.48 -2.58
N ASP A 25 6.93 22.82 -3.26
CA ASP A 25 5.64 23.22 -2.67
C ASP A 25 4.91 22.02 -2.09
N VAL A 26 5.04 20.85 -2.76
CA VAL A 26 4.33 19.62 -2.43
C VAL A 26 5.30 18.44 -2.40
N LEU A 27 5.17 17.58 -1.40
CA LEU A 27 5.74 16.22 -1.38
C LEU A 27 4.64 15.22 -1.74
N ILE A 28 4.90 14.34 -2.71
CA ILE A 28 4.07 13.15 -2.98
C ILE A 28 4.72 11.92 -2.35
N LEU A 29 3.97 11.26 -1.47
CA LEU A 29 4.25 9.95 -0.91
C LEU A 29 3.35 8.93 -1.61
N GLY A 30 3.88 8.28 -2.63
CA GLY A 30 3.16 7.47 -3.62
C GLY A 30 2.85 6.03 -3.20
N GLY A 31 2.59 5.79 -1.91
CA GLY A 31 2.26 4.47 -1.36
C GLY A 31 3.47 3.65 -0.93
N ASP A 32 3.21 2.58 -0.19
CA ASP A 32 4.21 1.71 0.43
C ASP A 32 5.20 2.50 1.31
N ILE A 33 4.63 3.41 2.10
CA ILE A 33 5.39 4.22 3.06
C ILE A 33 5.57 3.45 4.36
N CYS A 34 4.51 2.79 4.84
CA CYS A 34 4.51 2.07 6.10
C CYS A 34 3.43 1.00 6.14
N VAL A 35 3.49 0.13 7.15
CA VAL A 35 2.42 -0.83 7.45
C VAL A 35 1.47 -0.21 8.47
N ALA A 36 0.18 -0.06 8.14
CA ALA A 36 -0.80 0.55 9.05
C ALA A 36 -1.02 -0.28 10.32
N ALA A 37 -0.78 -1.59 10.27
CA ALA A 37 -0.85 -2.45 11.46
C ALA A 37 0.16 -2.03 12.54
N ASP A 38 1.31 -1.49 12.15
CA ASP A 38 2.36 -1.00 13.06
C ASP A 38 2.02 0.34 13.73
N VAL A 39 0.96 1.04 13.29
CA VAL A 39 0.49 2.30 13.87
C VAL A 39 -0.40 2.03 15.09
N GLY A 40 -0.19 2.72 16.19
CA GLY A 40 -1.05 2.64 17.36
C GLY A 40 -0.30 2.71 18.68
N LYS A 41 -0.99 2.38 19.79
CA LYS A 41 -0.33 2.30 21.09
C LYS A 41 0.54 1.05 21.10
N PRO A 42 1.86 1.21 21.33
CA PRO A 42 2.75 0.07 21.42
C PRO A 42 2.30 -0.86 22.56
N ASP A 43 2.35 -2.16 22.34
CA ASP A 43 2.26 -3.12 23.43
C ASP A 43 3.45 -2.85 24.38
N PRO A 44 3.22 -2.56 25.68
CA PRO A 44 4.30 -2.34 26.64
C PRO A 44 5.30 -3.49 26.73
N ASN A 45 4.89 -4.69 26.33
CA ASN A 45 5.71 -5.89 26.32
C ASN A 45 6.43 -6.12 24.97
N ASN A 46 6.13 -5.32 23.95
CA ASN A 46 6.73 -5.44 22.61
C ASN A 46 7.46 -4.15 22.20
N ILE A 47 8.73 -4.05 22.61
CA ILE A 47 9.61 -2.90 22.33
C ILE A 47 9.73 -2.64 20.83
N MET A 48 9.70 -3.67 19.98
CA MET A 48 9.86 -3.53 18.53
C MET A 48 8.63 -2.88 17.87
N GLU A 49 7.43 -3.18 18.32
CA GLU A 49 6.21 -2.50 17.83
C GLU A 49 6.21 -1.02 18.19
N GLY A 50 6.61 -0.69 19.42
CA GLY A 50 6.76 0.70 19.84
C GLY A 50 7.77 1.46 18.98
N ALA A 51 8.89 0.85 18.64
CA ALA A 51 9.91 1.45 17.79
C ALA A 51 9.40 1.71 16.36
N ARG A 52 8.61 0.79 15.78
CA ARG A 52 8.01 0.97 14.44
C ARG A 52 6.97 2.07 14.43
N SER A 53 6.05 2.07 15.41
CA SER A 53 5.03 3.11 15.55
C SER A 53 5.63 4.51 15.68
N ASN A 54 6.68 4.67 16.51
CA ASN A 54 7.39 5.94 16.67
C ASN A 54 8.07 6.36 15.36
N ARG A 55 8.74 5.44 14.66
CA ARG A 55 9.40 5.71 13.37
C ARG A 55 8.41 6.28 12.35
N ILE A 56 7.23 5.65 12.22
CA ILE A 56 6.18 6.11 11.30
C ILE A 56 5.73 7.53 11.67
N THR A 57 5.39 7.74 12.94
CA THR A 57 4.93 9.05 13.41
C THR A 57 5.98 10.14 13.23
N ASP A 58 7.23 9.86 13.56
CA ASP A 58 8.34 10.82 13.43
C ASP A 58 8.66 11.10 11.96
N PHE A 59 8.56 10.12 11.07
CA PHE A 59 8.71 10.33 9.63
C PHE A 59 7.68 11.33 9.10
N PHE A 60 6.39 11.14 9.40
CA PHE A 60 5.35 12.06 8.95
C PHE A 60 5.49 13.46 9.57
N LYS A 61 5.92 13.58 10.84
CA LYS A 61 6.25 14.87 11.46
C LYS A 61 7.38 15.60 10.71
N ARG A 62 8.45 14.88 10.37
CA ARG A 62 9.55 15.45 9.58
C ARG A 62 9.09 15.90 8.20
N CYS A 63 8.30 15.10 7.49
CA CYS A 63 7.73 15.47 6.19
C CYS A 63 6.85 16.73 6.31
N SER A 64 5.95 16.76 7.29
CA SER A 64 5.08 17.90 7.57
C SER A 64 5.84 19.19 7.88
N PHE A 65 6.99 19.08 8.56
CA PHE A 65 7.85 20.22 8.85
C PHE A 65 8.63 20.72 7.63
N GLN A 66 9.09 19.78 6.78
CA GLN A 66 9.97 20.08 5.63
C GLN A 66 9.21 20.62 4.41
N PHE A 67 7.95 20.22 4.23
CA PHE A 67 7.16 20.52 3.02
C PHE A 67 5.88 21.30 3.38
N PRO A 68 5.54 22.35 2.61
CA PRO A 68 4.30 23.09 2.81
C PRO A 68 3.05 22.19 2.73
N HIS A 69 3.03 21.24 1.78
CA HIS A 69 1.96 20.26 1.60
C HIS A 69 2.54 18.87 1.38
N VAL A 70 1.89 17.87 1.94
CA VAL A 70 2.22 16.45 1.73
C VAL A 70 0.98 15.73 1.22
N ILE A 71 1.03 15.20 0.00
CA ILE A 71 0.02 14.30 -0.56
C ILE A 71 0.48 12.88 -0.28
N TYR A 72 -0.31 12.12 0.42
CA TYR A 72 -0.04 10.73 0.74
C TYR A 72 -1.15 9.83 0.20
N ILE A 73 -0.79 8.72 -0.41
CA ILE A 73 -1.70 7.63 -0.75
C ILE A 73 -1.20 6.32 -0.14
N MET A 74 -2.10 5.37 0.04
CA MET A 74 -1.71 4.01 0.42
C MET A 74 -1.22 3.23 -0.81
N GLY A 75 -0.22 2.35 -0.61
CA GLY A 75 0.09 1.24 -1.50
C GLY A 75 -0.52 -0.06 -0.98
N ASN A 76 0.04 -1.21 -1.39
CA ASN A 76 -0.41 -2.51 -0.90
C ASN A 76 0.15 -2.82 0.50
N HIS A 77 1.38 -2.37 0.83
CA HIS A 77 2.00 -2.63 2.15
C HIS A 77 1.30 -1.92 3.31
N GLU A 78 0.61 -0.81 3.09
CA GLU A 78 -0.19 -0.19 4.13
C GLU A 78 -1.25 -1.14 4.71
N HIS A 79 -1.70 -2.12 3.94
CA HIS A 79 -2.70 -3.10 4.38
C HIS A 79 -2.10 -4.36 5.03
N TYR A 80 -0.77 -4.60 4.90
CA TYR A 80 -0.13 -5.83 5.35
C TYR A 80 -0.32 -6.07 6.85
N HIS A 81 -0.57 -7.34 7.19
CA HIS A 81 -0.84 -7.80 8.57
C HIS A 81 -2.03 -7.08 9.25
N GLY A 82 -2.87 -6.45 8.45
CA GLY A 82 -4.03 -5.68 8.85
C GLY A 82 -5.24 -5.98 7.98
N ASP A 83 -6.17 -5.04 7.96
CA ASP A 83 -7.44 -5.16 7.29
C ASP A 83 -7.59 -4.07 6.23
N PHE A 84 -7.83 -4.47 4.99
CA PHE A 84 -8.05 -3.59 3.85
C PHE A 84 -9.12 -2.52 4.13
N ALA A 85 -10.22 -2.91 4.76
CA ALA A 85 -11.33 -1.99 5.03
C ALA A 85 -11.02 -0.92 6.09
N THR A 86 -10.02 -1.12 6.95
CA THR A 86 -9.78 -0.25 8.11
C THR A 86 -8.41 0.44 8.12
N SER A 87 -7.46 0.00 7.32
CA SER A 87 -6.09 0.56 7.28
C SER A 87 -6.06 2.06 7.05
N GLY A 88 -6.85 2.57 6.09
CA GLY A 88 -6.93 4.00 5.79
C GLY A 88 -7.42 4.83 6.97
N ASN A 89 -8.47 4.36 7.67
CA ASN A 89 -9.00 5.05 8.85
C ASN A 89 -7.96 5.09 9.98
N LYS A 90 -7.19 4.02 10.17
CA LYS A 90 -6.14 3.96 11.17
C LYS A 90 -5.04 4.98 10.91
N LEU A 91 -4.61 5.11 9.65
CA LEU A 91 -3.63 6.11 9.23
C LEU A 91 -4.17 7.54 9.35
N LYS A 92 -5.42 7.81 8.91
CA LYS A 92 -6.06 9.12 9.08
C LYS A 92 -6.10 9.52 10.56
N SER A 93 -6.53 8.62 11.44
CA SER A 93 -6.57 8.87 12.90
C SER A 93 -5.18 9.17 13.48
N MET A 94 -4.13 8.51 12.98
CA MET A 94 -2.75 8.80 13.40
C MET A 94 -2.32 10.21 12.96
N LEU A 95 -2.59 10.60 11.74
CA LEU A 95 -2.26 11.94 11.22
C LEU A 95 -3.00 13.03 12.01
N GLU A 96 -4.29 12.86 12.27
CA GLU A 96 -5.13 13.78 13.04
C GLU A 96 -4.67 13.91 14.49
N SER A 97 -4.41 12.79 15.16
CA SER A 97 -3.97 12.79 16.57
C SER A 97 -2.60 13.42 16.78
N ASN A 98 -1.77 13.49 15.73
CA ASN A 98 -0.49 14.20 15.73
C ASN A 98 -0.59 15.61 15.13
N MET A 99 -1.78 16.13 14.84
CA MET A 99 -2.04 17.48 14.31
C MET A 99 -1.29 17.78 12.99
N LEU A 100 -1.13 16.79 12.12
CA LEU A 100 -0.41 16.92 10.85
C LEU A 100 -1.36 17.43 9.75
N SER A 101 -1.86 18.65 9.90
CA SER A 101 -2.93 19.24 9.09
C SER A 101 -2.56 19.52 7.63
N ASN A 102 -1.27 19.53 7.30
CA ASN A 102 -0.75 19.68 5.93
C ASN A 102 -0.39 18.35 5.27
N VAL A 103 -0.67 17.21 5.91
CA VAL A 103 -0.53 15.87 5.34
C VAL A 103 -1.93 15.35 4.96
N TYR A 104 -2.16 15.16 3.67
CA TYR A 104 -3.45 14.75 3.10
C TYR A 104 -3.37 13.32 2.62
N LEU A 105 -3.94 12.37 3.39
CA LEU A 105 -4.10 10.99 2.94
C LEU A 105 -5.32 10.91 2.01
N LEU A 106 -5.05 10.64 0.74
CA LEU A 106 -6.08 10.51 -0.30
C LEU A 106 -6.35 9.02 -0.57
N ASP A 107 -7.60 8.62 -0.46
CA ASP A 107 -8.10 7.31 -0.88
C ASP A 107 -9.42 7.49 -1.61
N LYS A 108 -9.36 7.54 -2.94
CA LYS A 108 -10.48 7.96 -3.79
C LYS A 108 -10.98 9.36 -3.35
N GLU A 109 -10.01 10.23 -3.14
CA GLU A 109 -10.20 11.61 -2.71
C GLU A 109 -9.35 12.56 -3.55
N SER A 110 -9.65 13.84 -3.51
CA SER A 110 -8.90 14.88 -4.19
C SER A 110 -8.61 16.07 -3.28
N LYS A 111 -7.47 16.71 -3.53
CA LYS A 111 -7.05 17.94 -2.83
C LYS A 111 -6.60 18.97 -3.85
N LYS A 112 -7.23 20.15 -3.83
CA LYS A 112 -6.76 21.29 -4.60
C LYS A 112 -5.74 22.07 -3.78
N ILE A 113 -4.59 22.35 -4.41
CA ILE A 113 -3.51 23.21 -3.88
C ILE A 113 -3.21 24.20 -5.01
N ASP A 114 -3.42 25.48 -4.77
CA ASP A 114 -3.34 26.56 -5.74
C ASP A 114 -4.18 26.27 -7.01
N ASP A 115 -3.54 26.18 -8.18
CA ASP A 115 -4.19 25.91 -9.48
C ASP A 115 -4.17 24.43 -9.87
N VAL A 116 -3.59 23.54 -9.04
CA VAL A 116 -3.46 22.11 -9.32
C VAL A 116 -4.37 21.29 -8.42
N THR A 117 -5.09 20.34 -9.01
CA THR A 117 -5.89 19.35 -8.27
C THR A 117 -5.17 17.99 -8.25
N PHE A 118 -4.83 17.54 -7.06
CA PHE A 118 -4.29 16.20 -6.81
C PHE A 118 -5.43 15.21 -6.63
N VAL A 119 -5.40 14.09 -7.34
CA VAL A 119 -6.39 13.00 -7.25
C VAL A 119 -5.65 11.75 -6.87
N GLY A 120 -6.00 11.11 -5.74
CA GLY A 120 -5.16 10.05 -5.19
C GLY A 120 -5.91 8.82 -4.66
N GLY A 121 -5.20 7.70 -4.69
CA GLY A 121 -5.59 6.40 -4.15
C GLY A 121 -4.67 5.28 -4.65
N THR A 122 -4.75 4.09 -4.06
CA THR A 122 -3.87 2.95 -4.37
C THR A 122 -3.89 2.58 -5.85
N LEU A 123 -5.02 2.76 -6.51
CA LEU A 123 -5.32 2.41 -7.89
C LEU A 123 -5.41 0.90 -8.14
N TRP A 124 -4.63 0.04 -7.47
CA TRP A 124 -4.55 -1.38 -7.79
C TRP A 124 -4.47 -1.62 -9.31
N THR A 125 -4.89 -2.80 -9.78
CA THR A 125 -4.89 -3.10 -11.22
C THR A 125 -6.18 -3.80 -11.65
N ASP A 126 -6.43 -3.81 -12.96
CA ASP A 126 -7.53 -4.57 -13.57
C ASP A 126 -7.19 -6.06 -13.79
N MET A 127 -6.04 -6.53 -13.28
CA MET A 127 -5.57 -7.91 -13.42
C MET A 127 -5.65 -8.43 -14.87
N ASN A 128 -5.10 -7.64 -15.82
CA ASN A 128 -5.18 -7.89 -17.26
C ASN A 128 -6.64 -8.00 -17.76
N LYS A 129 -7.50 -7.06 -17.35
CA LYS A 129 -8.95 -7.04 -17.64
C LYS A 129 -9.64 -8.27 -17.07
N GLU A 130 -9.31 -8.62 -15.81
CA GLU A 130 -9.87 -9.75 -15.07
C GLU A 130 -9.61 -11.11 -15.74
N ASP A 131 -8.46 -11.26 -16.38
CA ASP A 131 -8.09 -12.55 -16.97
C ASP A 131 -8.05 -13.63 -15.88
N PRO A 132 -8.81 -14.73 -16.02
CA PRO A 132 -8.90 -15.77 -14.99
C PRO A 132 -7.56 -16.43 -14.65
N LEU A 133 -6.64 -16.54 -15.63
CA LEU A 133 -5.32 -17.12 -15.41
C LEU A 133 -4.45 -16.16 -14.59
N THR A 134 -4.54 -14.85 -14.88
CA THR A 134 -3.89 -13.81 -14.10
C THR A 134 -4.39 -13.81 -12.66
N LEU A 135 -5.70 -13.76 -12.43
CA LEU A 135 -6.29 -13.80 -11.08
C LEU A 135 -5.81 -15.03 -10.29
N PHE A 136 -5.87 -16.20 -10.91
CA PHE A 136 -5.42 -17.45 -10.28
C PHE A 136 -3.91 -17.44 -9.97
N HIS A 137 -3.07 -16.98 -10.90
CA HIS A 137 -1.62 -16.95 -10.74
C HIS A 137 -1.22 -15.98 -9.62
N VAL A 138 -1.74 -14.76 -9.68
CA VAL A 138 -1.46 -13.65 -8.75
C VAL A 138 -1.91 -13.99 -7.33
N SER A 139 -3.10 -14.63 -7.16
CA SER A 139 -3.60 -15.02 -5.83
C SER A 139 -2.65 -15.96 -5.07
N ARG A 140 -1.79 -16.68 -5.78
CA ARG A 140 -0.80 -17.60 -5.20
C ARG A 140 0.59 -17.01 -5.13
N GLY A 141 0.91 -16.05 -6.01
CA GLY A 141 2.23 -15.47 -6.17
C GLY A 141 2.51 -14.30 -5.22
N MET A 142 1.48 -13.49 -4.89
CA MET A 142 1.66 -12.27 -4.12
C MET A 142 1.25 -12.40 -2.66
N ASN A 143 2.01 -11.72 -1.80
CA ASN A 143 1.74 -11.68 -0.36
C ASN A 143 0.48 -10.90 -0.01
N ASP A 144 0.08 -9.94 -0.83
CA ASP A 144 -1.16 -9.15 -0.70
C ASP A 144 -2.37 -10.04 -0.42
N PHE A 145 -2.44 -11.17 -1.13
CA PHE A 145 -3.56 -12.11 -1.05
C PHE A 145 -3.36 -13.21 0.00
N ARG A 146 -2.37 -13.05 0.88
CA ARG A 146 -2.08 -13.98 1.98
C ARG A 146 -2.09 -13.31 3.34
N CYS A 147 -1.57 -12.07 3.44
CA CYS A 147 -1.36 -11.40 4.71
C CYS A 147 -2.29 -10.20 4.95
N VAL A 148 -3.26 -9.95 4.06
CA VAL A 148 -4.25 -8.88 4.21
C VAL A 148 -5.63 -9.48 4.44
N GLU A 149 -6.34 -9.01 5.48
CA GLU A 149 -7.74 -9.34 5.72
C GLU A 149 -8.66 -8.33 5.02
N ASN A 150 -9.92 -8.73 4.79
CA ASN A 150 -10.96 -7.84 4.28
C ASN A 150 -12.26 -8.05 5.06
N SER A 151 -12.52 -7.18 6.04
CA SER A 151 -13.69 -7.26 6.91
C SER A 151 -14.99 -6.79 6.24
N ASP A 152 -14.93 -6.13 5.09
CA ASP A 152 -16.11 -5.85 4.26
C ASP A 152 -16.75 -7.14 3.72
N ARG A 153 -16.01 -8.23 3.75
CA ARG A 153 -16.48 -9.57 3.37
C ARG A 153 -16.23 -10.58 4.48
N LEU A 154 -17.31 -11.10 5.06
CA LEU A 154 -17.25 -12.10 6.13
C LEU A 154 -17.35 -13.51 5.57
N VAL A 155 -16.55 -14.41 6.13
CA VAL A 155 -16.58 -15.84 5.85
C VAL A 155 -16.81 -16.65 7.12
N THR A 156 -17.51 -17.76 6.99
CA THR A 156 -17.69 -18.70 8.10
C THR A 156 -16.60 -19.77 8.02
N ARG A 157 -15.76 -19.81 9.05
CA ARG A 157 -14.70 -20.83 9.18
C ARG A 157 -15.07 -21.83 10.27
N THR A 158 -14.68 -23.07 10.09
CA THR A 158 -14.71 -24.08 11.14
C THR A 158 -13.41 -23.98 11.92
N VAL A 159 -13.51 -23.67 13.20
CA VAL A 159 -12.36 -23.57 14.10
C VAL A 159 -12.42 -24.63 15.18
N PRO A 160 -11.31 -25.30 15.49
CA PRO A 160 -11.28 -26.29 16.55
C PRO A 160 -11.52 -25.65 17.91
N ILE A 161 -12.18 -26.40 18.79
CA ILE A 161 -12.33 -26.06 20.20
C ILE A 161 -11.33 -26.92 20.97
N TYR A 162 -10.54 -26.27 21.81
CA TYR A 162 -9.57 -26.93 22.66
C TYR A 162 -9.95 -26.71 24.13
N GLU A 163 -9.73 -27.76 24.94
CA GLU A 163 -9.78 -27.68 26.42
C GLU A 163 -8.45 -28.12 27.00
N GLU A 164 -8.17 -27.73 28.23
CA GLU A 164 -7.00 -28.22 28.96
C GLU A 164 -7.05 -29.75 29.07
N ASN A 165 -5.94 -30.37 28.81
CA ASN A 165 -5.84 -31.82 28.92
C ASN A 165 -5.79 -32.21 30.41
N PRO A 166 -6.84 -32.84 30.98
CA PRO A 166 -6.87 -33.19 32.39
C PRO A 166 -5.80 -34.23 32.79
N ASP A 167 -5.26 -34.96 31.82
CA ASP A 167 -4.20 -35.95 32.03
C ASP A 167 -2.80 -35.35 31.89
N TRP A 168 -2.69 -34.03 31.60
CA TRP A 168 -1.40 -33.35 31.51
C TRP A 168 -0.90 -32.99 32.92
N THR A 169 0.31 -33.45 33.27
CA THR A 169 0.99 -33.09 34.52
C THR A 169 2.37 -32.51 34.18
N GLU A 170 2.85 -31.53 34.98
CA GLU A 170 4.19 -30.92 34.79
C GLU A 170 5.31 -31.97 34.82
N ASP A 171 5.12 -33.08 35.50
CA ASP A 171 6.07 -34.19 35.58
C ASP A 171 6.16 -35.01 34.28
N GLY A 172 5.24 -34.78 33.33
CA GLY A 172 5.24 -35.45 32.01
C GLY A 172 6.47 -35.14 31.12
N LEU A 173 7.24 -34.13 31.47
CA LEU A 173 8.50 -33.81 30.81
C LEU A 173 9.62 -34.87 31.08
N ASN A 174 9.49 -35.68 32.13
CA ASN A 174 10.49 -36.68 32.51
C ASN A 174 10.06 -38.14 32.32
N GLY A 175 8.85 -38.40 31.92
CA GLY A 175 8.27 -39.75 31.84
C GLY A 175 7.88 -40.16 30.42
N GLY A 176 8.80 -40.44 29.58
CA GLY A 176 8.85 -41.35 28.42
C GLY A 176 7.60 -41.84 27.67
N LYS A 177 6.46 -41.17 27.69
CA LYS A 177 5.35 -41.43 26.79
C LYS A 177 5.15 -40.21 25.89
N HIS A 178 5.71 -40.28 24.69
CA HIS A 178 5.44 -39.36 23.62
C HIS A 178 3.92 -39.41 23.30
N LEU A 179 3.16 -38.43 23.78
CA LEU A 179 1.87 -38.11 23.20
C LEU A 179 2.14 -37.55 21.80
N GLN A 180 1.65 -38.22 20.77
CA GLN A 180 1.87 -37.93 19.35
C GLN A 180 1.12 -36.66 18.87
N ASN A 181 0.71 -35.75 19.76
CA ASN A 181 -0.01 -34.52 19.42
C ASN A 181 0.82 -33.31 19.89
N GLU A 182 1.08 -32.40 18.99
CA GLU A 182 1.81 -31.14 19.20
C GLU A 182 1.18 -30.18 20.24
N ALA A 183 0.03 -30.51 20.82
CA ALA A 183 -0.67 -29.75 21.85
C ALA A 183 -0.74 -30.53 23.18
N GLY A 184 0.41 -30.76 23.82
CA GLY A 184 0.50 -31.53 25.08
C GLY A 184 -0.43 -31.04 26.19
N PHE A 185 -0.66 -29.73 26.31
CA PHE A 185 -1.49 -29.09 27.32
C PHE A 185 -2.99 -29.02 26.92
N TYR A 186 -3.30 -28.95 25.63
CA TYR A 186 -4.67 -28.83 25.14
C TYR A 186 -5.08 -30.01 24.28
N ILE A 187 -6.31 -30.49 24.44
CA ILE A 187 -6.94 -31.51 23.61
C ILE A 187 -8.06 -30.88 22.78
N LYS A 188 -8.16 -31.26 21.50
CA LYS A 188 -9.27 -30.88 20.66
C LYS A 188 -10.52 -31.64 21.06
N ILE A 189 -11.58 -30.92 21.46
CA ILE A 189 -12.85 -31.52 21.91
C ILE A 189 -13.98 -31.40 20.89
N GLY A 190 -13.78 -30.62 19.83
CA GLY A 190 -14.78 -30.42 18.79
C GLY A 190 -14.42 -29.30 17.85
N ASP A 191 -15.40 -28.92 17.04
CA ASP A 191 -15.30 -27.80 16.10
C ASP A 191 -16.50 -26.87 16.27
N LYS A 192 -16.27 -25.54 16.12
CA LYS A 192 -17.34 -24.54 16.07
C LYS A 192 -17.23 -23.69 14.82
N LYS A 193 -18.37 -23.20 14.33
CA LYS A 193 -18.42 -22.22 13.27
C LYS A 193 -18.17 -20.83 13.85
N LYS A 194 -17.23 -20.09 13.29
CA LYS A 194 -16.93 -18.69 13.64
C LYS A 194 -16.95 -17.84 12.38
N GLN A 195 -17.66 -16.71 12.43
CA GLN A 195 -17.55 -15.69 11.39
C GLN A 195 -16.32 -14.82 11.67
N GLY A 196 -15.65 -14.43 10.61
CA GLY A 196 -14.51 -13.54 10.63
C GLY A 196 -14.27 -12.93 9.26
N PRO A 197 -13.33 -11.96 9.15
CA PRO A 197 -12.98 -11.35 7.87
C PRO A 197 -12.50 -12.40 6.87
N SER A 198 -12.78 -12.18 5.59
CA SER A 198 -12.14 -12.94 4.53
C SER A 198 -10.68 -12.52 4.35
N THR A 199 -9.90 -13.30 3.63
CA THR A 199 -8.63 -12.82 3.09
C THR A 199 -8.92 -11.91 1.89
N PHE A 200 -8.20 -10.79 1.77
CA PHE A 200 -8.22 -9.94 0.58
C PHE A 200 -7.82 -10.78 -0.64
N CYS A 201 -8.46 -10.58 -1.78
CA CYS A 201 -8.21 -11.38 -2.98
C CYS A 201 -8.08 -10.50 -4.23
N PRO A 202 -7.57 -11.05 -5.36
CA PRO A 202 -7.39 -10.27 -6.59
C PRO A 202 -8.68 -9.61 -7.09
N GLU A 203 -9.83 -10.26 -6.89
CA GLU A 203 -11.15 -9.71 -7.27
C GLU A 203 -11.51 -8.46 -6.42
N ASP A 204 -11.12 -8.43 -5.14
CA ASP A 204 -11.29 -7.25 -4.29
C ASP A 204 -10.44 -6.08 -4.82
N ALA A 205 -9.19 -6.35 -5.24
CA ALA A 205 -8.29 -5.37 -5.85
C ALA A 205 -8.85 -4.81 -7.17
N VAL A 206 -9.43 -5.67 -8.02
CA VAL A 206 -10.11 -5.23 -9.26
C VAL A 206 -11.31 -4.35 -8.96
N VAL A 207 -12.11 -4.68 -7.96
CA VAL A 207 -13.26 -3.84 -7.55
C VAL A 207 -12.77 -2.48 -7.08
N ASP A 208 -11.70 -2.42 -6.29
CA ASP A 208 -11.14 -1.16 -5.83
C ASP A 208 -10.51 -0.34 -6.96
N HIS A 209 -9.81 -1.01 -7.90
CA HIS A 209 -9.30 -0.37 -9.12
C HIS A 209 -10.41 0.35 -9.90
N ARG A 210 -11.53 -0.33 -10.13
CA ARG A 210 -12.67 0.27 -10.84
C ARG A 210 -13.24 1.49 -10.10
N LYS A 211 -13.35 1.40 -8.77
CA LYS A 211 -13.82 2.52 -7.95
C LYS A 211 -12.87 3.72 -8.06
N MET A 212 -11.55 3.47 -7.98
CA MET A 212 -10.55 4.54 -8.09
C MET A 212 -10.53 5.15 -9.48
N LEU A 213 -10.55 4.34 -10.54
CA LEU A 213 -10.59 4.84 -11.92
C LEU A 213 -11.87 5.65 -12.19
N GLY A 214 -13.03 5.16 -11.74
CA GLY A 214 -14.29 5.89 -11.82
C GLY A 214 -14.28 7.22 -11.06
N TYR A 215 -13.59 7.27 -9.91
CA TYR A 215 -13.38 8.52 -9.17
C TYR A 215 -12.49 9.50 -9.95
N ILE A 216 -11.37 9.03 -10.52
CA ILE A 216 -10.50 9.85 -11.38
C ILE A 216 -11.34 10.47 -12.52
N GLN A 217 -12.12 9.66 -13.23
CA GLN A 217 -13.00 10.10 -14.30
C GLN A 217 -13.96 11.19 -13.81
N THR A 218 -14.66 10.95 -12.71
CA THR A 218 -15.61 11.94 -12.14
C THR A 218 -14.97 13.28 -11.81
N VAL A 219 -13.71 13.27 -11.34
CA VAL A 219 -13.00 14.49 -10.96
C VAL A 219 -12.47 15.24 -12.18
N ILE A 220 -12.03 14.54 -13.24
CA ILE A 220 -11.29 15.12 -14.36
C ILE A 220 -12.16 15.43 -15.56
N GLU A 221 -13.20 14.63 -15.82
CA GLU A 221 -14.06 14.77 -17.01
C GLU A 221 -14.63 16.19 -17.18
N GLY A 222 -14.56 16.68 -18.41
CA GLY A 222 -15.11 17.98 -18.79
C GLY A 222 -14.35 19.21 -18.27
N LYS A 223 -13.23 19.04 -17.55
CA LYS A 223 -12.46 20.14 -16.93
C LYS A 223 -11.14 20.40 -17.65
N PHE A 224 -11.19 20.70 -18.93
CA PHE A 224 -10.02 20.84 -19.82
C PHE A 224 -9.15 22.05 -19.51
N ASP A 225 -9.65 23.04 -18.81
CA ASP A 225 -8.98 24.29 -18.40
C ASP A 225 -8.26 24.18 -17.05
N GLN A 226 -8.36 23.03 -16.38
CA GLN A 226 -7.75 22.78 -15.08
C GLN A 226 -6.49 21.90 -15.23
N LYS A 227 -5.64 21.92 -14.20
CA LYS A 227 -4.46 21.06 -14.11
C LYS A 227 -4.68 19.97 -13.08
N PHE A 228 -4.38 18.73 -13.45
CA PHE A 228 -4.50 17.59 -12.57
C PHE A 228 -3.17 16.86 -12.41
N VAL A 229 -2.93 16.39 -11.21
CA VAL A 229 -1.89 15.43 -10.85
C VAL A 229 -2.58 14.19 -10.31
N VAL A 230 -2.39 13.06 -10.96
CA VAL A 230 -2.91 11.77 -10.47
C VAL A 230 -1.82 11.05 -9.70
N VAL A 231 -2.14 10.62 -8.50
CA VAL A 231 -1.24 9.90 -7.60
C VAL A 231 -1.79 8.48 -7.39
N GLY A 232 -1.22 7.52 -8.11
CA GLY A 232 -1.50 6.09 -7.95
C GLY A 232 -0.31 5.38 -7.31
N HIS A 233 -0.50 4.14 -6.84
CA HIS A 233 0.60 3.29 -6.40
C HIS A 233 0.95 2.25 -7.47
N HIS A 234 -0.04 1.59 -8.05
CA HIS A 234 0.19 0.68 -9.18
C HIS A 234 0.33 1.45 -10.49
N ALA A 235 1.12 0.89 -11.42
CA ALA A 235 1.44 1.57 -12.66
C ALA A 235 0.22 1.69 -13.60
N PRO A 236 0.00 2.88 -14.21
CA PRO A 236 -1.13 3.09 -15.12
C PRO A 236 -0.90 2.49 -16.51
N SER A 237 0.34 2.15 -16.85
CA SER A 237 0.75 1.70 -18.18
C SER A 237 1.72 0.54 -18.12
N LYS A 238 1.60 -0.38 -19.09
CA LYS A 238 2.58 -1.45 -19.30
C LYS A 238 3.97 -0.94 -19.72
N LEU A 239 4.10 0.34 -20.10
CA LEU A 239 5.40 0.98 -20.33
C LEU A 239 6.25 1.06 -19.06
N SER A 240 5.63 1.05 -17.90
CA SER A 240 6.30 0.94 -16.59
C SER A 240 6.65 -0.49 -16.19
N THR A 241 6.82 -1.40 -17.14
CA THR A 241 7.32 -2.76 -16.90
C THR A 241 8.80 -2.83 -17.23
N HIS A 242 9.65 -3.13 -16.24
CA HIS A 242 11.09 -3.29 -16.48
C HIS A 242 11.36 -4.40 -17.50
N PRO A 243 12.32 -4.24 -18.44
CA PRO A 243 12.57 -5.19 -19.53
C PRO A 243 12.78 -6.65 -19.09
N ARG A 244 13.39 -6.89 -17.93
CA ARG A 244 13.60 -8.26 -17.41
C ARG A 244 12.32 -9.01 -17.08
N TYR A 245 11.21 -8.29 -16.82
CA TYR A 245 9.91 -8.86 -16.45
C TYR A 245 8.91 -8.90 -17.61
N LYS A 246 9.27 -8.40 -18.80
CA LYS A 246 8.35 -8.28 -19.95
C LYS A 246 7.70 -9.61 -20.38
N HIS A 247 8.33 -10.73 -20.05
CA HIS A 247 7.84 -12.06 -20.44
C HIS A 247 6.89 -12.68 -19.41
N ASP A 248 6.78 -12.11 -18.22
CA ASP A 248 5.85 -12.58 -17.18
C ASP A 248 4.50 -11.85 -17.26
N ASN A 249 3.75 -12.15 -18.30
CA ASN A 249 2.50 -11.46 -18.58
C ASN A 249 1.45 -11.64 -17.47
N LEU A 250 1.42 -12.80 -16.81
CA LEU A 250 0.44 -13.06 -15.77
C LEU A 250 0.76 -12.24 -14.51
N MET A 251 2.01 -12.29 -14.02
CA MET A 251 2.41 -11.51 -12.85
C MET A 251 2.31 -10.01 -13.11
N ASN A 252 2.70 -9.53 -14.30
CA ASN A 252 2.59 -8.12 -14.69
C ASN A 252 1.15 -7.58 -14.65
N GLY A 253 0.14 -8.46 -14.65
CA GLY A 253 -1.25 -8.09 -14.43
C GLY A 253 -1.50 -7.47 -13.05
N ALA A 254 -0.71 -7.83 -12.03
CA ALA A 254 -0.81 -7.26 -10.69
C ALA A 254 -0.01 -5.96 -10.50
N TYR A 255 0.93 -5.67 -11.40
CA TYR A 255 1.82 -4.49 -11.29
C TYR A 255 1.33 -3.28 -12.08
N SER A 256 0.62 -3.50 -13.19
CA SER A 256 0.21 -2.41 -14.08
C SER A 256 -1.09 -2.72 -14.81
N SER A 257 -1.87 -1.68 -15.06
CA SER A 257 -3.02 -1.69 -15.96
C SER A 257 -2.66 -1.10 -17.33
N SER A 258 -3.60 -1.06 -18.26
CA SER A 258 -3.45 -0.42 -19.58
C SER A 258 -4.50 0.67 -19.70
N ILE A 259 -4.28 1.83 -19.03
CA ILE A 259 -5.17 3.00 -19.08
C ILE A 259 -4.55 4.13 -19.93
N ASP A 260 -3.64 3.77 -20.82
CA ASP A 260 -2.91 4.69 -21.71
C ASP A 260 -3.86 5.55 -22.55
N GLU A 261 -4.89 4.95 -23.15
CA GLU A 261 -5.88 5.64 -23.98
C GLU A 261 -6.56 6.76 -23.18
N TYR A 262 -7.03 6.47 -21.96
CA TYR A 262 -7.63 7.48 -21.10
C TYR A 262 -6.66 8.64 -20.81
N ILE A 263 -5.39 8.35 -20.54
CA ILE A 263 -4.38 9.38 -20.26
C ILE A 263 -4.15 10.26 -21.50
N LEU A 264 -4.08 9.66 -22.68
CA LEU A 264 -3.89 10.38 -23.95
C LEU A 264 -5.07 11.30 -24.29
N GLU A 265 -6.27 10.90 -23.95
CA GLU A 265 -7.51 11.68 -24.17
C GLU A 265 -7.69 12.84 -23.17
N HIS A 266 -6.92 12.85 -22.05
CA HIS A 266 -7.05 13.84 -20.99
C HIS A 266 -5.78 14.66 -20.77
N PRO A 267 -5.42 15.57 -21.72
CA PRO A 267 -4.18 16.37 -21.67
C PRO A 267 -4.13 17.36 -20.49
N GLN A 268 -5.24 17.56 -19.78
CA GLN A 268 -5.29 18.30 -18.52
C GLN A 268 -4.60 17.57 -17.36
N ILE A 269 -4.36 16.26 -17.45
CA ILE A 269 -3.47 15.51 -16.56
C ILE A 269 -2.03 15.87 -16.93
N LYS A 270 -1.33 16.58 -16.03
CA LYS A 270 0.05 17.03 -16.29
C LYS A 270 1.09 16.05 -15.78
N LEU A 271 0.75 15.35 -14.71
CA LEU A 271 1.62 14.39 -14.06
C LEU A 271 0.79 13.21 -13.57
N TRP A 272 1.33 12.00 -13.73
CA TRP A 272 0.84 10.79 -13.10
C TRP A 272 1.99 10.12 -12.39
N THR A 273 1.90 9.95 -11.08
CA THR A 273 2.93 9.25 -10.30
C THR A 273 2.48 7.84 -9.94
N HIS A 274 3.44 6.94 -9.83
CA HIS A 274 3.21 5.59 -9.30
C HIS A 274 4.43 5.06 -8.54
N GLY A 275 4.31 3.88 -7.93
CA GLY A 275 5.33 3.11 -7.22
C GLY A 275 5.28 1.64 -7.61
N HIS A 276 5.34 0.76 -6.61
CA HIS A 276 5.11 -0.69 -6.64
C HIS A 276 6.12 -1.52 -7.43
N THR A 277 6.66 -0.99 -8.51
CA THR A 277 7.56 -1.72 -9.40
C THR A 277 9.00 -1.78 -8.90
N HIS A 278 9.35 -0.96 -7.89
CA HIS A 278 10.70 -0.76 -7.38
C HIS A 278 11.74 -0.41 -8.47
N GLU A 279 11.28 0.21 -9.58
CA GLU A 279 12.13 0.66 -10.68
C GLU A 279 11.81 2.11 -11.03
N ASP A 280 12.84 2.88 -11.43
CA ASP A 280 12.66 4.28 -11.85
C ASP A 280 12.02 4.36 -13.22
N PHE A 281 10.96 5.15 -13.31
CA PHE A 281 10.37 5.51 -14.60
C PHE A 281 10.17 7.02 -14.69
N ASP A 282 10.44 7.55 -15.87
CA ASP A 282 10.20 8.95 -16.20
C ASP A 282 10.06 9.09 -17.72
N TYR A 283 8.82 9.17 -18.18
CA TYR A 283 8.52 9.24 -19.60
C TYR A 283 7.25 10.05 -19.86
N MET A 284 7.07 10.44 -21.10
CA MET A 284 5.86 11.14 -21.55
C MET A 284 4.89 10.16 -22.20
N LEU A 285 3.62 10.25 -21.81
CA LEU A 285 2.49 9.62 -22.50
C LEU A 285 1.57 10.74 -23.01
N GLY A 286 1.71 11.06 -24.30
CA GLY A 286 1.16 12.31 -24.84
C GLY A 286 1.78 13.52 -24.15
N THR A 287 0.93 14.34 -23.48
CA THR A 287 1.37 15.52 -22.72
C THR A 287 1.48 15.25 -21.22
N THR A 288 1.14 14.07 -20.76
CA THR A 288 1.22 13.65 -19.36
C THR A 288 2.60 13.05 -19.07
N ARG A 289 3.29 13.57 -18.06
CA ARG A 289 4.53 12.96 -17.56
C ARG A 289 4.19 11.83 -16.59
N ILE A 290 4.74 10.63 -16.81
CA ILE A 290 4.59 9.48 -15.93
C ILE A 290 5.88 9.33 -15.11
N VAL A 291 5.78 9.32 -13.78
CA VAL A 291 6.95 9.27 -12.91
C VAL A 291 6.79 8.20 -11.83
N CYS A 292 7.81 7.38 -11.69
CA CYS A 292 8.00 6.46 -10.57
C CYS A 292 9.37 6.72 -9.95
N ASN A 293 9.42 6.96 -8.65
CA ASN A 293 10.67 7.19 -7.91
C ASN A 293 10.65 6.44 -6.56
N PRO A 294 10.78 5.10 -6.60
CA PRO A 294 10.73 4.27 -5.42
C PRO A 294 12.08 4.24 -4.70
N ARG A 295 12.06 4.16 -3.36
CA ARG A 295 13.26 3.84 -2.58
C ARG A 295 13.62 2.36 -2.69
N GLY A 296 12.64 1.49 -2.52
CA GLY A 296 12.83 0.05 -2.42
C GLY A 296 13.28 -0.43 -1.04
N TYR A 297 13.53 -1.73 -0.91
CA TYR A 297 13.87 -2.36 0.38
C TYR A 297 15.32 -2.08 0.78
N ILE A 298 15.50 -1.34 1.88
CA ILE A 298 16.84 -1.13 2.47
C ILE A 298 17.47 -2.48 2.86
N ASN A 299 18.76 -2.62 2.62
CA ASN A 299 19.56 -3.83 2.79
C ASN A 299 19.29 -4.98 1.79
N TYR A 300 18.30 -4.84 0.91
CA TYR A 300 17.98 -5.85 -0.10
C TYR A 300 18.15 -5.32 -1.53
N GLU A 301 17.91 -4.03 -1.74
CA GLU A 301 17.99 -3.39 -3.05
C GLU A 301 19.01 -2.25 -3.03
N GLY A 302 20.05 -2.36 -3.85
CA GLY A 302 21.15 -1.38 -3.87
C GLY A 302 20.72 0.06 -4.21
N ARG A 303 19.56 0.24 -4.87
CA ARG A 303 18.97 1.55 -5.13
C ARG A 303 18.59 2.30 -3.84
N ALA A 304 18.21 1.58 -2.78
CA ALA A 304 17.79 2.18 -1.52
C ALA A 304 18.90 3.01 -0.86
N ASP A 305 20.17 2.63 -1.06
CA ASP A 305 21.34 3.31 -0.49
C ASP A 305 21.65 4.64 -1.19
N SER A 306 21.27 4.77 -2.47
CA SER A 306 21.49 5.97 -3.29
C SER A 306 20.22 6.78 -3.55
N PHE A 307 19.14 6.44 -2.86
CA PHE A 307 17.84 7.07 -3.06
C PHE A 307 17.86 8.58 -2.81
N GLN A 308 17.26 9.33 -3.72
CA GLN A 308 17.04 10.76 -3.61
C GLN A 308 15.63 11.12 -4.07
N LEU A 309 15.05 12.18 -3.52
CA LEU A 309 13.80 12.75 -4.02
C LEU A 309 13.95 13.17 -5.48
N LYS A 310 12.92 12.91 -6.27
CA LYS A 310 12.81 13.44 -7.63
C LYS A 310 11.95 14.69 -7.61
N PHE A 311 12.44 15.75 -8.20
CA PHE A 311 11.72 17.02 -8.30
C PHE A 311 11.22 17.24 -9.72
N VAL A 312 9.96 17.68 -9.84
CA VAL A 312 9.32 17.99 -11.12
C VAL A 312 8.54 19.30 -11.01
N GLU A 313 8.28 19.94 -12.14
CA GLU A 313 7.42 21.13 -12.23
C GLU A 313 6.12 20.81 -13.00
N VAL A 314 4.99 21.38 -12.49
CA VAL A 314 3.65 21.26 -13.07
C VAL A 314 3.00 22.63 -13.24
#